data_fc892c0746c7b8bf77869b061ae75231
#
_entry.id   fc892c0746c7b8bf77869b061ae75231
#
_cell.length_a   1.000
_cell.length_b   1.000
_cell.length_c   1.000
_cell.angle_alpha   90.00
_cell.angle_beta   90.00
_cell.angle_gamma   90.00
#
_symmetry.space_group_name_H-M   'P 1'
#
loop_
_entity.id
_entity.type
_entity.pdbx_description
1 polymer ?
#
loop_
_entity_poly.entity_id
_entity_poly.type
_entity_poly.pdbx_seq_one_letter_code
_entity_poly.pdbx_strand_id
1 'polypeptide(L)' 'MHIFINDVATECPENSTILQVLTQQDISPLNIAIALDNTVVPKAQWETTLVRDGSQLLIIKAGQGG' A
#
# COMPACT_ATOMS: atom_id res chain seq x y z
N MET A 1 -9.78 7.15 -8.15
CA MET A 1 -10.12 5.71 -8.13
C MET A 1 -10.20 5.20 -6.70
N HIS A 2 -10.80 4.05 -6.52
CA HIS A 2 -10.93 3.44 -5.20
C HIS A 2 -10.07 2.22 -5.10
N ILE A 3 -9.35 2.12 -3.99
CA ILE A 3 -8.60 0.91 -3.63
C ILE A 3 -9.04 0.51 -2.23
N PHE A 4 -8.59 -0.66 -1.79
CA PHE A 4 -8.88 -1.12 -0.43
C PHE A 4 -7.57 -1.25 0.33
N ILE A 5 -7.47 -0.54 1.45
CA ILE A 5 -6.31 -0.63 2.34
C ILE A 5 -6.78 -1.37 3.58
N ASN A 6 -6.28 -2.58 3.78
CA ASN A 6 -6.70 -3.44 4.89
C ASN A 6 -8.24 -3.53 4.94
N ASP A 7 -8.85 -3.75 3.77
CA ASP A 7 -10.30 -3.89 3.58
C ASP A 7 -11.09 -2.61 3.80
N VAL A 8 -10.42 -1.47 3.89
CA VAL A 8 -11.10 -0.18 4.01
C VAL A 8 -11.05 0.53 2.67
N ALA A 9 -12.21 0.85 2.11
CA ALA A 9 -12.28 1.57 0.84
C ALA A 9 -11.63 2.94 0.99
N THR A 10 -10.71 3.24 0.09
CA THR A 10 -9.89 4.44 0.16
C THR A 10 -9.79 5.06 -1.22
N GLU A 11 -9.98 6.36 -1.29
CA GLU A 11 -9.86 7.06 -2.55
C GLU A 11 -8.43 7.50 -2.78
N CYS A 12 -7.93 7.35 -4.00
CA CYS A 12 -6.61 7.86 -4.37
C CYS A 12 -6.60 8.26 -5.83
N PRO A 13 -5.68 9.14 -6.23
CA PRO A 13 -5.57 9.54 -7.64
C PRO A 13 -5.17 8.38 -8.52
N GLU A 14 -5.60 8.43 -9.77
CA GLU A 14 -5.18 7.44 -10.75
C GLU A 14 -3.68 7.53 -10.97
N ASN A 15 -3.08 6.40 -11.32
CA ASN A 15 -1.64 6.28 -11.54
C ASN A 15 -0.81 6.51 -10.27
N SER A 16 -1.41 6.27 -9.11
CA SER A 16 -0.66 6.31 -7.86
C SER A 16 0.20 5.07 -7.71
N THR A 17 1.43 5.27 -7.23
CA THR A 17 2.28 4.15 -6.81
C THR A 17 1.94 3.77 -5.38
N ILE A 18 2.42 2.60 -4.94
CA ILE A 18 2.24 2.18 -3.56
C ILE A 18 2.80 3.24 -2.61
N LEU A 19 4.00 3.74 -2.89
CA LEU A 19 4.62 4.73 -2.02
C LEU A 19 3.80 6.02 -1.95
N GLN A 20 3.23 6.44 -3.09
CA GLN A 20 2.37 7.63 -3.11
C GLN A 20 1.11 7.43 -2.27
N VAL A 21 0.53 6.24 -2.32
CA VAL A 21 -0.65 5.95 -1.50
C VAL A 21 -0.29 6.05 -0.02
N LEU A 22 0.85 5.50 0.39
CA LEU A 22 1.28 5.60 1.79
C LEU A 22 1.43 7.05 2.20
N THR A 23 2.04 7.87 1.36
CA THR A 23 2.24 9.29 1.65
C THR A 23 0.90 10.02 1.77
N GLN A 24 -0.02 9.74 0.87
CA GLN A 24 -1.34 10.38 0.89
C GLN A 24 -2.15 10.01 2.13
N GLN A 25 -1.97 8.79 2.62
CA GLN A 25 -2.68 8.31 3.79
C GLN A 25 -1.93 8.55 5.09
N ASP A 26 -0.80 9.24 5.00
CA ASP A 26 0.03 9.57 6.16
C ASP A 26 0.50 8.31 6.88
N ILE A 27 0.85 7.29 6.12
CA ILE A 27 1.35 6.02 6.65
C ILE A 27 2.86 5.98 6.48
N SER A 28 3.57 5.76 7.59
CA SER A 28 5.02 5.64 7.54
C SER A 28 5.42 4.36 6.82
N PRO A 29 6.41 4.42 5.91
CA PRO A 29 6.88 3.21 5.23
C PRO A 29 7.83 2.36 6.08
N LEU A 30 8.07 2.75 7.32
CA LEU A 30 9.01 2.03 8.18
C LEU A 30 8.34 0.87 8.87
N ASN A 31 9.04 -0.26 8.93
CA ASN A 31 8.62 -1.45 9.67
C ASN A 31 7.29 -2.01 9.21
N ILE A 32 7.02 -1.92 7.92
CA ILE A 32 5.82 -2.53 7.34
C ILE A 32 6.19 -3.39 6.15
N ALA A 33 5.32 -4.35 5.88
CA ALA A 33 5.35 -5.12 4.64
C ALA A 33 4.06 -4.85 3.90
N ILE A 34 4.10 -4.95 2.58
CA ILE A 34 2.95 -4.67 1.74
C ILE A 34 2.73 -5.81 0.76
N ALA A 35 1.47 -6.24 0.66
CA ALA A 35 1.04 -7.12 -0.39
C ALA A 35 0.01 -6.39 -1.25
N LEU A 36 0.15 -6.51 -2.55
CA LEU A 36 -0.79 -5.97 -3.51
C LEU A 36 -1.47 -7.12 -4.21
N ASP A 37 -2.80 -7.21 -4.05
CA ASP A 37 -3.59 -8.30 -4.64
C ASP A 37 -2.98 -9.66 -4.30
N ASN A 38 -2.66 -9.85 -3.02
CA ASN A 38 -2.11 -11.09 -2.45
C ASN A 38 -0.67 -11.39 -2.85
N THR A 39 0.03 -10.44 -3.45
CA THR A 39 1.43 -10.64 -3.83
C THR A 39 2.29 -9.64 -3.06
N VAL A 40 3.25 -10.15 -2.30
CA VAL A 40 4.15 -9.29 -1.54
C VAL A 40 5.00 -8.46 -2.51
N VAL A 41 5.08 -7.16 -2.25
CA VAL A 41 5.87 -6.24 -3.07
C VAL A 41 7.05 -5.77 -2.25
N PRO A 42 8.28 -6.05 -2.69
CA PRO A 42 9.46 -5.57 -1.99
C PRO A 42 9.49 -4.05 -1.89
N LYS A 43 10.01 -3.55 -0.79
CA LYS A 43 10.03 -2.12 -0.53
C LYS A 43 10.70 -1.34 -1.66
N ALA A 44 11.74 -1.91 -2.25
CA ALA A 44 12.46 -1.26 -3.34
C ALA A 44 11.58 -1.00 -4.56
N GLN A 45 10.44 -1.67 -4.66
CA GLN A 45 9.54 -1.54 -5.80
C GLN A 45 8.31 -0.68 -5.50
N TRP A 46 8.15 -0.18 -4.29
CA TRP A 46 6.95 0.58 -3.92
C TRP A 46 6.83 1.87 -4.70
N GLU A 47 7.95 2.47 -5.09
CA GLU A 47 7.90 3.74 -5.78
C GLU A 47 7.63 3.59 -7.27
N THR A 48 7.69 2.38 -7.80
CA THR A 48 7.42 2.11 -9.22
C THR A 48 6.21 1.22 -9.47
N THR A 49 5.64 0.61 -8.43
CA THR A 49 4.49 -0.26 -8.59
C THR A 49 3.20 0.54 -8.49
N LEU A 50 2.43 0.55 -9.56
CA LEU A 50 1.17 1.27 -9.59
C LEU A 50 0.05 0.44 -8.96
N VAL A 51 -0.84 1.12 -8.24
CA VAL A 51 -2.09 0.51 -7.82
C VAL A 51 -3.16 0.81 -8.87
N ARG A 52 -4.21 0.02 -8.89
CA ARG A 52 -5.30 0.16 -9.85
C ARG A 52 -6.62 0.25 -9.13
N ASP A 53 -7.63 0.72 -9.84
CA ASP A 53 -8.97 0.75 -9.29
C ASP A 53 -9.37 -0.66 -8.83
N GLY A 54 -9.81 -0.75 -7.60
CA GLY A 54 -10.17 -2.04 -6.99
C GLY A 54 -9.02 -2.82 -6.40
N SER A 55 -7.79 -2.30 -6.46
CA SER A 55 -6.63 -3.00 -5.87
C SER A 55 -6.82 -3.23 -4.39
N GLN A 56 -6.33 -4.38 -3.93
CA GLN A 56 -6.33 -4.75 -2.50
C GLN A 56 -4.92 -4.56 -1.97
N LEU A 57 -4.74 -3.56 -1.13
CA LEU A 57 -3.44 -3.27 -0.53
C LEU A 57 -3.47 -3.71 0.92
N LEU A 58 -2.66 -4.70 1.25
CA LEU A 58 -2.56 -5.19 2.62
C LEU A 58 -1.28 -4.65 3.23
N ILE A 59 -1.42 -3.96 4.34
CA ILE A 59 -0.29 -3.40 5.07
C ILE A 59 -0.13 -4.16 6.36
N ILE A 60 1.03 -4.77 6.54
CA ILE A 60 1.34 -5.59 7.70
C ILE A 60 2.44 -4.89 8.48
N LYS A 61 2.20 -4.57 9.73
CA LYS A 61 3.21 -3.97 10.58
C LYS A 61 4.09 -5.06 11.15
N ALA A 62 5.40 -4.87 11.01
CA ALA A 62 6.37 -5.84 11.49
C ALA A 62 7.02 -5.34 12.77
N GLY A 63 7.55 -6.26 13.55
CA GLY A 63 8.35 -5.92 14.72
C GLY A 63 7.58 -5.35 15.88
N GLN A 64 6.29 -5.53 15.89
CA GLN A 64 5.45 -4.95 16.94
C GLN A 64 5.49 -5.75 18.23
N GLY A 65 5.86 -6.99 18.15
CA GLY A 65 5.89 -7.81 19.33
C GLY A 65 7.01 -7.43 20.28
N GLY A 66 7.84 -6.61 19.76
CA GLY A 66 8.99 -6.22 20.58
C GLY A 66 8.51 -5.63 21.80
#